data_608045acb81a846ffc5eca6f157f5aa7
#
_entry.id   608045acb81a846ffc5eca6f157f5aa7
#
_cell.length_a   1.000
_cell.length_b   1.000
_cell.length_c   1.000
_cell.angle_alpha   90.00
_cell.angle_beta   90.00
_cell.angle_gamma   90.00
#
_symmetry.space_group_name_H-M   'P 1'
#
loop_
_entity.id
_entity.type
_entity.pdbx_description
1 polymer ?
#
loop_
_entity_poly.entity_id
_entity_poly.type
_entity_poly.pdbx_seq_one_letter_code
_entity_poly.pdbx_strand_id
1 'polypeptide(L)'
;MSKWFQPILSIQKGTNFVPKLHAVSPLGFTTPHKDIVGAYVISEVTDRAMVSVTARKNCGAAVTTILTKILKQPAPEVGGYCSGEVEAFWTGQSQWMLAAAFDEHEDIVASFTGVFKRKASLTEQTDGWCRFSINGPDIDRLCSLLCNIDIRGLTAGKASRTS
;
A
#
# COMPACT_ATOMS: atom_id res chain seq x y z
N MET A 1 -8.69 -50.04 -24.83
CA MET A 1 -8.96 -50.05 -23.37
C MET A 1 -7.97 -49.13 -22.71
N SER A 2 -8.35 -47.90 -22.49
CA SER A 2 -7.48 -46.86 -21.96
C SER A 2 -8.01 -46.44 -20.56
N LYS A 3 -7.31 -46.87 -19.51
CA LYS A 3 -7.49 -46.44 -18.14
C LYS A 3 -6.48 -45.35 -17.85
N TRP A 4 -6.76 -44.11 -18.19
CA TRP A 4 -5.95 -42.98 -17.75
C TRP A 4 -6.84 -41.79 -17.44
N PHE A 5 -6.64 -41.24 -16.27
CA PHE A 5 -7.20 -40.08 -15.61
C PHE A 5 -8.36 -40.36 -14.65
N GLN A 6 -7.97 -40.81 -13.48
CA GLN A 6 -8.73 -40.40 -12.27
C GLN A 6 -8.14 -39.10 -11.78
N PRO A 7 -8.94 -38.05 -11.53
CA PRO A 7 -8.46 -36.83 -10.88
C PRO A 7 -8.11 -37.14 -9.43
N ILE A 8 -6.81 -37.09 -9.10
CA ILE A 8 -6.26 -37.26 -7.76
C ILE A 8 -6.43 -35.97 -6.94
N LEU A 9 -7.56 -35.37 -6.93
CA LEU A 9 -7.83 -34.24 -6.03
C LEU A 9 -9.33 -34.15 -5.72
N SER A 10 -9.84 -35.13 -4.98
CA SER A 10 -10.91 -34.81 -4.07
C SER A 10 -10.26 -34.23 -2.81
N ILE A 11 -10.16 -32.92 -2.72
CA ILE A 11 -9.95 -32.25 -1.45
C ILE A 11 -11.19 -32.59 -0.62
N GLN A 12 -11.09 -33.65 0.21
CA GLN A 12 -12.06 -33.85 1.26
C GLN A 12 -12.08 -32.54 2.08
N LYS A 13 -13.21 -31.88 2.12
CA LYS A 13 -13.47 -30.83 3.11
C LYS A 13 -13.32 -31.46 4.50
N GLY A 14 -12.10 -31.50 4.98
CA GLY A 14 -11.80 -31.85 6.36
C GLY A 14 -12.29 -30.70 7.22
N THR A 15 -13.38 -30.91 7.89
CA THR A 15 -14.08 -29.92 8.70
C THR A 15 -13.31 -29.45 9.94
N ASN A 16 -12.06 -29.93 10.19
CA ASN A 16 -11.39 -29.65 11.48
C ASN A 16 -9.87 -29.51 11.42
N PHE A 17 -9.24 -29.24 10.28
CA PHE A 17 -7.76 -29.25 10.20
C PHE A 17 -7.11 -28.03 9.56
N VAL A 18 -7.85 -26.96 9.32
CA VAL A 18 -7.21 -25.68 9.00
C VAL A 18 -7.04 -24.95 10.33
N PRO A 19 -5.79 -24.81 10.82
CA PRO A 19 -5.56 -24.00 12.02
C PRO A 19 -6.13 -22.60 11.73
N LYS A 20 -6.90 -22.07 12.68
CA LYS A 20 -7.44 -20.72 12.57
C LYS A 20 -6.25 -19.76 12.53
N LEU A 21 -5.89 -19.31 11.34
CA LEU A 21 -4.83 -18.34 11.17
C LEU A 21 -5.29 -17.01 11.77
N HIS A 22 -4.44 -16.40 12.57
CA HIS A 22 -4.64 -15.04 13.05
C HIS A 22 -3.82 -14.10 12.19
N ALA A 23 -4.40 -12.95 11.84
CA ALA A 23 -3.64 -11.88 11.21
C ALA A 23 -2.52 -11.42 12.15
N VAL A 24 -1.34 -11.22 11.60
CA VAL A 24 -0.18 -10.69 12.32
C VAL A 24 0.35 -9.47 11.59
N SER A 25 0.98 -8.57 12.33
CA SER A 25 1.64 -7.41 11.77
C SER A 25 2.91 -7.81 10.99
N PRO A 26 3.52 -6.94 10.19
CA PRO A 26 4.78 -7.20 9.51
C PRO A 26 5.92 -7.68 10.41
N LEU A 27 5.94 -7.25 11.67
CA LEU A 27 6.90 -7.72 12.67
C LEU A 27 6.47 -9.00 13.41
N GLY A 28 5.32 -9.60 13.06
CA GLY A 28 4.84 -10.87 13.62
C GLY A 28 4.02 -10.74 14.91
N PHE A 29 3.55 -9.54 15.26
CA PHE A 29 2.72 -9.32 16.43
C PHE A 29 1.22 -9.39 16.10
N THR A 30 0.39 -9.69 17.09
CA THR A 30 -1.08 -9.69 16.92
C THR A 30 -1.70 -8.29 16.95
N THR A 31 -0.93 -7.29 17.40
CA THR A 31 -1.29 -5.88 17.41
C THR A 31 -0.13 -5.07 16.86
N PRO A 32 -0.38 -3.89 16.24
CA PRO A 32 0.69 -3.05 15.73
C PRO A 32 1.75 -2.76 16.79
N HIS A 33 2.99 -3.06 16.48
CA HIS A 33 4.10 -2.90 17.43
C HIS A 33 4.53 -1.43 17.50
N LYS A 34 4.91 -1.02 18.71
CA LYS A 34 5.42 0.33 18.98
C LYS A 34 6.66 0.25 19.83
N ASP A 35 7.76 0.78 19.30
CA ASP A 35 9.03 0.90 20.01
C ASP A 35 9.33 2.33 20.40
N ILE A 36 10.00 2.49 21.56
CA ILE A 36 10.54 3.77 22.03
C ILE A 36 12.05 3.60 22.14
N VAL A 37 12.78 4.25 21.26
CA VAL A 37 14.24 4.19 21.21
C VAL A 37 14.80 5.58 21.49
N GLY A 38 15.20 5.80 22.72
CA GLY A 38 15.61 7.14 23.19
C GLY A 38 14.46 8.14 23.10
N ALA A 39 14.64 9.18 22.28
CA ALA A 39 13.61 10.20 22.03
C ALA A 39 12.69 9.89 20.83
N TYR A 40 12.89 8.74 20.17
CA TYR A 40 12.12 8.38 18.98
C TYR A 40 11.02 7.37 19.32
N VAL A 41 9.89 7.52 18.66
CA VAL A 41 8.78 6.60 18.71
C VAL A 41 8.59 6.03 17.28
N ILE A 42 8.74 4.71 17.16
CA ILE A 42 8.58 3.96 15.91
C ILE A 42 7.33 3.10 16.07
N SER A 43 6.39 3.21 15.16
CA SER A 43 5.14 2.43 15.23
C SER A 43 4.81 1.81 13.89
N GLU A 44 4.39 0.54 13.90
CA GLU A 44 3.77 -0.08 12.72
C GLU A 44 2.46 0.63 12.38
N VAL A 45 2.20 0.81 11.10
CA VAL A 45 0.94 1.35 10.56
C VAL A 45 0.28 0.25 9.76
N THR A 46 -0.72 -0.41 10.35
CA THR A 46 -1.41 -1.58 9.77
C THR A 46 -2.87 -1.31 9.45
N ASP A 47 -3.32 -0.08 9.64
CA ASP A 47 -4.70 0.38 9.44
C ASP A 47 -4.97 0.91 8.02
N ARG A 48 -4.08 0.63 7.06
CA ARG A 48 -4.18 1.11 5.68
C ARG A 48 -4.15 -0.04 4.68
N ALA A 49 -5.20 -0.13 3.86
CA ALA A 49 -5.18 -0.91 2.64
C ALA A 49 -4.45 -0.13 1.54
N MET A 50 -3.68 -0.81 0.70
CA MET A 50 -2.85 -0.20 -0.33
C MET A 50 -3.10 -0.82 -1.70
N VAL A 51 -3.17 0.01 -2.74
CA VAL A 51 -3.34 -0.43 -4.13
C VAL A 51 -2.43 0.36 -5.07
N SER A 52 -1.73 -0.37 -5.92
CA SER A 52 -0.99 0.24 -7.04
C SER A 52 -1.94 0.50 -8.20
N VAL A 53 -1.89 1.73 -8.71
CA VAL A 53 -2.68 2.19 -9.86
C VAL A 53 -1.72 2.49 -11.01
N THR A 54 -1.79 1.70 -12.07
CA THR A 54 -0.99 1.89 -13.28
C THR A 54 -1.91 2.25 -14.44
N ALA A 55 -1.72 3.43 -15.02
CA ALA A 55 -2.49 3.85 -16.19
C ALA A 55 -2.19 2.94 -17.39
N ARG A 56 -3.24 2.51 -18.09
CA ARG A 56 -3.10 1.77 -19.35
C ARG A 56 -2.62 2.71 -20.46
N LYS A 57 -2.13 2.13 -21.54
CA LYS A 57 -1.63 2.88 -22.73
C LYS A 57 -2.61 3.98 -23.12
N ASN A 58 -2.12 5.21 -23.25
CA ASN A 58 -2.88 6.41 -23.63
C ASN A 58 -3.97 6.82 -22.62
N CYS A 59 -3.97 6.28 -21.39
CA CYS A 59 -4.97 6.61 -20.37
C CYS A 59 -4.42 7.51 -19.23
N GLY A 60 -3.18 7.95 -19.27
CA GLY A 60 -2.55 8.75 -18.20
C GLY A 60 -3.38 9.94 -17.78
N ALA A 61 -3.74 10.84 -18.70
CA ALA A 61 -4.55 12.02 -18.40
C ALA A 61 -5.91 11.69 -17.79
N ALA A 62 -6.57 10.62 -18.28
CA ALA A 62 -7.84 10.17 -17.74
C ALA A 62 -7.68 9.62 -16.31
N VAL A 63 -6.61 8.89 -16.02
CA VAL A 63 -6.30 8.39 -14.68
C VAL A 63 -5.99 9.55 -13.73
N THR A 64 -5.18 10.53 -14.14
CA THR A 64 -4.91 11.74 -13.36
C THR A 64 -6.21 12.49 -13.01
N THR A 65 -7.13 12.63 -13.97
CA THR A 65 -8.44 13.25 -13.71
C THR A 65 -9.27 12.47 -12.69
N ILE A 66 -9.25 11.14 -12.76
CA ILE A 66 -9.94 10.28 -11.79
C ILE A 66 -9.31 10.43 -10.41
N LEU A 67 -7.98 10.38 -10.32
CA LEU A 67 -7.25 10.56 -9.07
C LEU A 67 -7.58 11.90 -8.41
N THR A 68 -7.56 12.99 -9.16
CA THR A 68 -7.92 14.33 -8.66
C THR A 68 -9.33 14.35 -8.03
N LYS A 69 -10.28 13.62 -8.61
CA LYS A 69 -11.64 13.51 -8.04
C LYS A 69 -11.67 12.69 -6.74
N ILE A 70 -10.96 11.57 -6.70
CA ILE A 70 -10.88 10.71 -5.52
C ILE A 70 -10.19 11.45 -4.37
N LEU A 71 -9.06 12.09 -4.66
CA LEU A 71 -8.23 12.78 -3.67
C LEU A 71 -8.80 14.13 -3.23
N LYS A 72 -9.78 14.68 -3.96
CA LYS A 72 -10.32 16.04 -3.76
C LYS A 72 -9.23 17.13 -3.86
N GLN A 73 -8.10 16.80 -4.49
CA GLN A 73 -6.93 17.67 -4.71
C GLN A 73 -6.14 17.16 -5.93
N PRO A 74 -5.21 17.93 -6.50
CA PRO A 74 -4.43 17.50 -7.65
C PRO A 74 -3.73 16.16 -7.39
N ALA A 75 -3.74 15.27 -8.39
CA ALA A 75 -3.01 14.01 -8.30
C ALA A 75 -1.50 14.28 -8.12
N PRO A 76 -0.80 13.49 -7.27
CA PRO A 76 0.62 13.74 -7.03
C PRO A 76 1.46 13.54 -8.28
N GLU A 77 2.32 14.51 -8.55
CA GLU A 77 3.35 14.45 -9.57
C GLU A 77 4.62 13.78 -9.02
N VAL A 78 5.69 13.78 -9.79
CA VAL A 78 7.00 13.22 -9.41
C VAL A 78 7.42 13.73 -8.03
N GLY A 79 7.68 12.83 -7.10
CA GLY A 79 8.05 13.17 -5.73
C GLY A 79 6.92 13.82 -4.92
N GLY A 80 5.67 13.72 -5.38
CA GLY A 80 4.50 14.25 -4.67
C GLY A 80 3.82 13.20 -3.79
N TYR A 81 3.20 13.69 -2.72
CA TYR A 81 2.33 12.96 -1.81
C TYR A 81 1.10 13.79 -1.50
N CYS A 82 -0.05 13.16 -1.47
CA CYS A 82 -1.33 13.73 -1.08
C CYS A 82 -1.85 13.01 0.16
N SER A 83 -2.16 13.77 1.21
CA SER A 83 -2.85 13.27 2.41
C SER A 83 -4.36 13.46 2.31
N GLY A 84 -5.14 12.64 3.00
CA GLY A 84 -6.61 12.74 3.06
C GLY A 84 -7.25 11.40 3.45
N GLU A 85 -8.55 11.27 3.22
CA GLU A 85 -9.27 9.99 3.39
C GLU A 85 -8.60 8.89 2.55
N VAL A 86 -8.31 9.22 1.31
CA VAL A 86 -7.44 8.43 0.44
C VAL A 86 -6.12 9.19 0.30
N GLU A 87 -5.05 8.55 0.69
CA GLU A 87 -3.69 9.04 0.48
C GLU A 87 -3.19 8.59 -0.89
N ALA A 88 -2.30 9.36 -1.50
CA ALA A 88 -1.65 8.95 -2.74
C ALA A 88 -0.21 9.45 -2.81
N PHE A 89 0.66 8.67 -3.41
CA PHE A 89 2.00 9.10 -3.78
C PHE A 89 2.42 8.56 -5.15
N TRP A 90 3.25 9.33 -5.82
CA TRP A 90 3.80 8.94 -7.10
C TRP A 90 4.84 7.82 -6.95
N THR A 91 4.73 6.76 -7.75
CA THR A 91 5.66 5.63 -7.72
C THR A 91 6.41 5.42 -9.03
N GLY A 92 5.96 6.05 -10.12
CA GLY A 92 6.60 5.92 -11.43
C GLY A 92 5.81 6.63 -12.51
N GLN A 93 6.31 6.59 -13.73
CA GLN A 93 5.62 7.20 -14.87
C GLN A 93 4.22 6.60 -15.04
N SER A 94 3.18 7.42 -14.91
CA SER A 94 1.77 7.01 -14.93
C SER A 94 1.41 5.94 -13.90
N GLN A 95 2.10 5.95 -12.75
CA GLN A 95 1.90 5.02 -11.64
C GLN A 95 1.78 5.75 -10.31
N TRP A 96 0.84 5.32 -9.51
CA TRP A 96 0.58 5.84 -8.17
C TRP A 96 0.29 4.71 -7.20
N MET A 97 0.62 4.91 -5.94
CA MET A 97 0.12 4.11 -4.84
C MET A 97 -0.98 4.88 -4.15
N LEU A 98 -2.12 4.24 -3.94
CA LEU A 98 -3.18 4.75 -3.09
C LEU A 98 -3.21 3.98 -1.78
N ALA A 99 -3.54 4.66 -0.70
CA ALA A 99 -3.79 4.04 0.59
C ALA A 99 -5.08 4.63 1.20
N ALA A 100 -5.92 3.76 1.77
CA ALA A 100 -7.17 4.13 2.41
C ALA A 100 -7.35 3.35 3.72
N ALA A 101 -8.33 3.71 4.54
CA ALA A 101 -8.62 2.99 5.78
C ALA A 101 -8.93 1.51 5.49
N PHE A 102 -8.25 0.60 6.19
CA PHE A 102 -8.36 -0.85 5.93
C PHE A 102 -9.76 -1.38 6.25
N ASP A 103 -10.38 -0.93 7.33
CA ASP A 103 -11.70 -1.35 7.77
C ASP A 103 -12.83 -0.96 6.79
N GLU A 104 -12.63 0.10 6.00
CA GLU A 104 -13.56 0.53 4.97
C GLU A 104 -13.24 -0.05 3.57
N HIS A 105 -12.00 -0.49 3.36
CA HIS A 105 -11.45 -0.89 2.07
C HIS A 105 -10.64 -2.18 2.16
N GLU A 106 -11.11 -3.21 2.87
CA GLU A 106 -10.42 -4.51 2.97
C GLU A 106 -10.11 -5.08 1.57
N ASP A 107 -11.08 -5.05 0.65
CA ASP A 107 -10.84 -5.29 -0.78
C ASP A 107 -10.72 -3.93 -1.51
N ILE A 108 -9.56 -3.32 -1.40
CA ILE A 108 -9.29 -2.00 -1.99
C ILE A 108 -9.33 -2.04 -3.52
N VAL A 109 -8.99 -3.17 -4.15
CA VAL A 109 -9.07 -3.34 -5.61
C VAL A 109 -10.52 -3.31 -6.06
N ALA A 110 -11.42 -4.05 -5.41
CA ALA A 110 -12.85 -4.02 -5.70
C ALA A 110 -13.43 -2.61 -5.54
N SER A 111 -13.05 -1.92 -4.45
CA SER A 111 -13.50 -0.55 -4.13
C SER A 111 -13.22 0.43 -5.27
N PHE A 112 -12.06 0.32 -5.93
CA PHE A 112 -11.65 1.27 -6.97
C PHE A 112 -11.86 0.77 -8.42
N THR A 113 -12.11 -0.51 -8.64
CA THR A 113 -12.30 -1.08 -9.99
C THR A 113 -13.39 -0.37 -10.78
N GLY A 114 -14.53 -0.08 -10.15
CA GLY A 114 -15.66 0.62 -10.78
C GLY A 114 -15.33 2.06 -11.19
N VAL A 115 -14.43 2.72 -10.46
CA VAL A 115 -14.03 4.11 -10.69
C VAL A 115 -13.03 4.22 -11.84
N PHE A 116 -11.99 3.38 -11.83
CA PHE A 116 -10.96 3.39 -12.88
C PHE A 116 -11.40 2.66 -14.16
N LYS A 117 -12.32 1.69 -14.04
CA LYS A 117 -12.84 0.87 -15.15
C LYS A 117 -11.67 0.25 -15.93
N ARG A 118 -11.66 0.48 -17.25
CA ARG A 118 -10.62 -0.04 -18.16
C ARG A 118 -9.44 0.92 -18.37
N LYS A 119 -9.33 2.02 -17.61
CA LYS A 119 -8.31 3.05 -17.81
C LYS A 119 -7.02 2.78 -17.03
N ALA A 120 -7.10 2.03 -15.94
CA ALA A 120 -5.95 1.62 -15.15
C ALA A 120 -5.96 0.12 -14.86
N SER A 121 -4.80 -0.41 -14.53
CA SER A 121 -4.63 -1.70 -13.87
C SER A 121 -4.45 -1.43 -12.38
N LEU A 122 -5.17 -2.19 -11.56
CA LEU A 122 -5.11 -2.10 -10.11
C LEU A 122 -4.47 -3.40 -9.58
N THR A 123 -3.56 -3.26 -8.63
CA THR A 123 -2.90 -4.41 -8.00
C THR A 123 -2.87 -4.19 -6.50
N GLU A 124 -3.43 -5.15 -5.75
CA GLU A 124 -3.38 -5.19 -4.29
C GLU A 124 -1.94 -5.13 -3.79
N GLN A 125 -1.68 -4.30 -2.81
CA GLN A 125 -0.34 -4.05 -2.27
C GLN A 125 -0.30 -4.02 -0.74
N THR A 126 -1.41 -4.22 -0.05
CA THR A 126 -1.50 -4.12 1.41
C THR A 126 -0.45 -5.00 2.10
N ASP A 127 -0.37 -6.26 1.71
CA ASP A 127 0.61 -7.22 2.27
C ASP A 127 1.99 -7.15 1.59
N GLY A 128 2.12 -6.35 0.55
CA GLY A 128 3.39 -6.14 -0.17
C GLY A 128 4.28 -5.05 0.45
N TRP A 129 3.77 -4.30 1.41
CA TRP A 129 4.46 -3.17 2.02
C TRP A 129 4.36 -3.19 3.53
N CYS A 130 5.48 -2.92 4.21
CA CYS A 130 5.50 -2.64 5.64
C CYS A 130 5.57 -1.13 5.84
N ARG A 131 4.58 -0.57 6.54
CA ARG A 131 4.51 0.86 6.80
C ARG A 131 4.85 1.15 8.26
N PHE A 132 5.72 2.13 8.47
CA PHE A 132 6.09 2.59 9.79
C PHE A 132 5.94 4.11 9.88
N SER A 133 5.53 4.60 11.05
CA SER A 133 5.65 6.00 11.43
C SER A 133 6.82 6.18 12.39
N ILE A 134 7.59 7.22 12.18
CA ILE A 134 8.71 7.59 13.07
C ILE A 134 8.47 9.03 13.53
N ASN A 135 8.45 9.21 14.85
CA ASN A 135 8.29 10.51 15.47
C ASN A 135 9.44 10.75 16.45
N GLY A 136 9.97 11.97 16.50
CA GLY A 136 11.05 12.35 17.40
C GLY A 136 11.76 13.61 16.94
N PRO A 137 12.76 14.09 17.67
CA PRO A 137 13.59 15.21 17.26
C PRO A 137 14.52 14.81 16.11
N ASP A 138 14.96 15.77 15.29
CA ASP A 138 15.98 15.58 14.26
C ASP A 138 15.76 14.35 13.36
N ILE A 139 14.51 14.13 12.90
CA ILE A 139 14.12 12.98 12.03
C ILE A 139 14.97 12.94 10.77
N ASP A 140 15.32 14.07 10.20
CA ASP A 140 16.18 14.20 9.04
C ASP A 140 17.57 13.60 9.28
N ARG A 141 18.15 13.81 10.47
CA ARG A 141 19.41 13.21 10.89
C ARG A 141 19.28 11.69 11.04
N LEU A 142 18.23 11.23 11.73
CA LEU A 142 17.98 9.79 11.89
C LEU A 142 17.86 9.11 10.52
N CYS A 143 17.04 9.63 9.65
CA CYS A 143 16.80 9.05 8.34
C CYS A 143 18.03 9.09 7.43
N SER A 144 18.88 10.12 7.55
CA SER A 144 20.17 10.17 6.83
C SER A 144 21.14 9.05 7.23
N LEU A 145 20.96 8.46 8.42
CA LEU A 145 21.73 7.30 8.88
C LEU A 145 21.14 5.96 8.39
N LEU A 146 19.84 5.94 8.12
CA LEU A 146 19.11 4.72 7.77
C LEU A 146 18.98 4.50 6.26
N CYS A 147 18.91 5.56 5.48
CA CYS A 147 18.69 5.48 4.04
C CYS A 147 19.42 6.60 3.29
N ASN A 148 19.78 6.29 2.05
CA ASN A 148 20.49 7.25 1.19
C ASN A 148 19.50 8.18 0.45
N ILE A 149 18.70 8.93 1.23
CA ILE A 149 17.75 9.93 0.73
C ILE A 149 18.09 11.27 1.37
N ASP A 150 18.10 12.34 0.59
CA ASP A 150 18.13 13.70 1.15
C ASP A 150 16.75 14.06 1.73
N ILE A 151 16.59 13.78 3.01
CA ILE A 151 15.34 14.03 3.73
C ILE A 151 15.16 15.49 4.10
N ARG A 152 16.23 16.29 4.16
CA ARG A 152 16.16 17.73 4.45
C ARG A 152 15.32 18.48 3.42
N GLY A 153 15.29 18.00 2.18
CA GLY A 153 14.42 18.52 1.12
C GLY A 153 12.99 18.00 1.15
N LEU A 154 12.65 17.02 2.00
CA LEU A 154 11.30 16.46 2.10
C LEU A 154 10.46 17.35 3.02
N THR A 155 9.68 18.22 2.40
CA THR A 155 8.64 19.02 3.08
C THR A 155 7.28 18.29 3.02
N ALA A 156 6.29 18.79 3.76
CA ALA A 156 4.93 18.27 3.70
C ALA A 156 4.43 18.19 2.25
N GLY A 157 3.79 17.10 1.88
CA GLY A 157 3.33 16.84 0.51
C GLY A 157 4.41 16.31 -0.43
N LYS A 158 5.58 15.95 0.07
CA LYS A 158 6.64 15.31 -0.71
C LYS A 158 6.85 13.86 -0.31
N ALA A 159 7.23 13.05 -1.29
CA ALA A 159 7.65 11.67 -1.13
C ALA A 159 8.95 11.46 -1.89
N SER A 160 9.81 10.59 -1.37
CA SER A 160 11.02 10.16 -2.05
C SER A 160 11.10 8.64 -2.04
N ARG A 161 11.77 8.10 -3.04
CA ARG A 161 12.01 6.67 -3.18
C ARG A 161 13.50 6.41 -3.34
N THR A 162 14.00 5.41 -2.64
CA THR A 162 15.34 4.86 -2.83
C THR A 162 15.26 3.37 -3.16
N SER A 163 16.26 2.85 -3.77
CA SER A 163 16.46 1.42 -4.07
C SER A 163 17.71 0.92 -3.36
#